data_3416d5c675f85b4a136348869badaf34
#
_entry.id   3416d5c675f85b4a136348869badaf34
#
_cell.length_a   1.000
_cell.length_b   1.000
_cell.length_c   1.000
_cell.angle_alpha   90.00
_cell.angle_beta   90.00
_cell.angle_gamma   90.00
#
_symmetry.space_group_name_H-M   'P 1'
#
loop_
_entity.id
_entity.type
_entity.pdbx_description
1 polymer ?
#
loop_
_entity_poly.entity_id
_entity_poly.type
_entity_poly.pdbx_seq_one_letter_code
_entity_poly.pdbx_strand_id
1 'polypeptide(L)'
;MQQQLKAEGYAASISQLCHWFDVPRRTFYYRATKAEPRVRDDLAVPIKTLIEQEPSFGYRTVAGLLQMNKNTVQRIFQLRGWQVRKRAIGHRPRIQALPSVAQQPNERWSTDLCRVWGGRDGWLSLALVIDCHTRELLGWHLSRSGKASTAQAALEQALIARFGTLGRVPEPFLLRSDNGLVFTSRNYTRLVRSYGLKQEFITPHCPQQNGIDRKS
;
A
#
# COMPACT_ATOMS: atom_id res chain seq x y z
N MET A 1 14.98 -3.93 -43.09
CA MET A 1 15.32 -2.50 -43.12
C MET A 1 16.30 -2.15 -44.26
N GLN A 2 17.55 -2.62 -44.32
CA GLN A 2 18.48 -2.30 -45.44
C GLN A 2 17.92 -2.73 -46.80
N GLN A 3 17.33 -3.91 -46.93
CA GLN A 3 16.68 -4.39 -48.15
C GLN A 3 15.44 -3.56 -48.53
N GLN A 4 14.67 -3.08 -47.53
CA GLN A 4 13.52 -2.21 -47.75
C GLN A 4 13.94 -0.83 -48.26
N LEU A 5 14.95 -0.22 -47.64
CA LEU A 5 15.52 1.05 -48.10
C LEU A 5 16.08 0.95 -49.52
N LYS A 6 16.74 -0.18 -49.84
CA LYS A 6 17.25 -0.43 -51.18
C LYS A 6 16.12 -0.60 -52.22
N ALA A 7 14.99 -1.21 -51.84
CA ALA A 7 13.80 -1.30 -52.68
C ALA A 7 13.13 0.07 -52.93
N GLU A 8 13.26 0.99 -51.97
CA GLU A 8 12.78 2.38 -52.07
C GLU A 8 13.79 3.34 -52.75
N GLY A 9 14.91 2.81 -53.26
CA GLY A 9 15.91 3.60 -53.98
C GLY A 9 16.99 4.24 -53.13
N TYR A 10 17.03 3.97 -51.83
CA TYR A 10 18.03 4.54 -50.90
C TYR A 10 19.22 3.60 -50.74
N ALA A 11 20.43 4.02 -51.14
CA ALA A 11 21.66 3.27 -50.95
C ALA A 11 22.32 3.59 -49.62
N ALA A 12 21.86 2.98 -48.53
CA ALA A 12 22.50 3.15 -47.22
C ALA A 12 23.41 1.93 -46.91
N SER A 13 24.65 2.22 -46.52
CA SER A 13 25.58 1.19 -46.04
C SER A 13 25.23 0.76 -44.61
N ILE A 14 25.60 -0.51 -44.26
CA ILE A 14 25.41 -1.02 -42.87
C ILE A 14 26.11 -0.11 -41.86
N SER A 15 27.25 0.47 -42.18
CA SER A 15 27.99 1.39 -41.33
C SER A 15 27.22 2.70 -41.07
N GLN A 16 26.56 3.23 -42.11
CA GLN A 16 25.72 4.43 -41.99
C GLN A 16 24.46 4.13 -41.14
N LEU A 17 23.82 3.01 -41.39
CA LEU A 17 22.66 2.59 -40.58
C LEU A 17 23.03 2.39 -39.11
N CYS A 18 24.16 1.74 -38.83
CA CYS A 18 24.64 1.58 -37.46
C CYS A 18 24.93 2.90 -36.78
N HIS A 19 25.49 3.88 -37.52
CA HIS A 19 25.74 5.22 -37.01
C HIS A 19 24.44 6.00 -36.76
N TRP A 20 23.50 6.00 -37.67
CA TRP A 20 22.23 6.73 -37.54
C TRP A 20 21.34 6.21 -36.39
N PHE A 21 21.41 4.90 -36.10
CA PHE A 21 20.62 4.28 -35.05
C PHE A 21 21.38 4.04 -33.74
N ASP A 22 22.61 4.53 -33.66
CA ASP A 22 23.52 4.35 -32.51
C ASP A 22 23.66 2.87 -32.10
N VAL A 23 23.72 1.98 -33.09
CA VAL A 23 23.87 0.55 -32.88
C VAL A 23 25.28 0.10 -33.24
N PRO A 24 26.04 -0.51 -32.32
CA PRO A 24 27.37 -1.03 -32.64
C PRO A 24 27.31 -2.04 -33.79
N ARG A 25 28.24 -1.95 -34.78
CA ARG A 25 28.30 -2.89 -35.91
C ARG A 25 28.35 -4.35 -35.47
N ARG A 26 28.98 -4.65 -34.36
CA ARG A 26 29.04 -5.98 -33.75
C ARG A 26 27.64 -6.54 -33.46
N THR A 27 26.70 -5.71 -33.00
CA THR A 27 25.31 -6.08 -32.71
C THR A 27 24.56 -6.45 -33.99
N PHE A 28 24.83 -5.77 -35.09
CA PHE A 28 24.24 -6.08 -36.39
C PHE A 28 24.62 -7.49 -36.91
N TYR A 29 25.87 -7.87 -36.69
CA TYR A 29 26.38 -9.19 -37.16
C TYR A 29 26.22 -10.27 -36.08
N TYR A 30 25.69 -9.94 -34.92
CA TYR A 30 25.49 -10.92 -33.85
C TYR A 30 24.46 -11.99 -34.26
N ARG A 31 24.88 -13.24 -34.23
CA ARG A 31 24.00 -14.40 -34.36
C ARG A 31 23.92 -15.10 -33.01
N ALA A 32 22.69 -15.29 -32.53
CA ALA A 32 22.48 -16.04 -31.28
C ALA A 32 22.90 -17.51 -31.48
N THR A 33 23.90 -17.94 -30.73
CA THR A 33 24.39 -19.33 -30.75
C THR A 33 23.74 -20.19 -29.69
N LYS A 34 23.08 -19.57 -28.67
CA LYS A 34 22.40 -20.30 -27.62
C LYS A 34 21.02 -20.76 -28.12
N ALA A 35 20.73 -22.05 -27.92
CA ALA A 35 19.39 -22.57 -28.13
C ALA A 35 18.35 -21.83 -27.26
N GLU A 36 17.12 -21.74 -27.76
CA GLU A 36 16.02 -21.20 -27.00
C GLU A 36 15.85 -21.91 -25.65
N PRO A 37 15.60 -21.15 -24.55
CA PRO A 37 15.44 -21.77 -23.27
C PRO A 37 14.18 -22.65 -23.25
N ARG A 38 14.37 -23.94 -22.98
CA ARG A 38 13.28 -24.92 -22.87
C ARG A 38 12.89 -25.10 -21.40
N VAL A 39 11.60 -25.25 -21.17
CA VAL A 39 11.05 -25.61 -19.85
C VAL A 39 10.90 -27.11 -19.79
N ARG A 40 11.35 -27.72 -18.71
CA ARG A 40 11.12 -29.15 -18.44
C ARG A 40 9.68 -29.29 -17.93
N ASP A 41 8.85 -30.03 -18.64
CA ASP A 41 7.43 -30.17 -18.32
C ASP A 41 7.20 -30.98 -17.03
N ASP A 42 8.07 -31.92 -16.69
CA ASP A 42 8.06 -32.66 -15.43
C ASP A 42 8.14 -31.73 -14.22
N LEU A 43 8.88 -30.61 -14.31
CA LEU A 43 8.97 -29.61 -13.28
C LEU A 43 7.87 -28.53 -13.37
N ALA A 44 7.34 -28.29 -14.57
CA ALA A 44 6.34 -27.26 -14.81
C ALA A 44 4.93 -27.67 -14.35
N VAL A 45 4.58 -28.96 -14.52
CA VAL A 45 3.26 -29.49 -14.17
C VAL A 45 2.91 -29.26 -12.68
N PRO A 46 3.71 -29.70 -11.69
CA PRO A 46 3.38 -29.51 -10.29
C PRO A 46 3.33 -28.02 -9.89
N ILE A 47 4.16 -27.19 -10.51
CA ILE A 47 4.12 -25.74 -10.30
C ILE A 47 2.79 -25.16 -10.81
N LYS A 48 2.35 -25.57 -12.00
CA LYS A 48 1.10 -25.11 -12.61
C LYS A 48 -0.11 -25.49 -11.76
N THR A 49 -0.19 -26.74 -11.32
CA THR A 49 -1.28 -27.22 -10.45
C THR A 49 -1.39 -26.39 -9.18
N LEU A 50 -0.26 -26.08 -8.53
CA LEU A 50 -0.26 -25.30 -7.30
C LEU A 50 -0.70 -23.84 -7.54
N ILE A 51 -0.30 -23.23 -8.65
CA ILE A 51 -0.71 -21.86 -9.01
C ILE A 51 -2.19 -21.78 -9.38
N GLU A 52 -2.74 -22.82 -10.01
CA GLU A 52 -4.17 -22.89 -10.34
C GLU A 52 -5.03 -22.97 -9.07
N GLN A 53 -4.56 -23.66 -8.03
CA GLN A 53 -5.22 -23.72 -6.73
C GLN A 53 -5.09 -22.40 -5.97
N GLU A 54 -3.90 -21.79 -5.99
CA GLU A 54 -3.56 -20.58 -5.23
C GLU A 54 -2.85 -19.53 -6.13
N PRO A 55 -3.60 -18.75 -6.90
CA PRO A 55 -3.05 -17.79 -7.87
C PRO A 55 -2.21 -16.66 -7.26
N SER A 56 -2.29 -16.48 -5.95
CA SER A 56 -1.53 -15.46 -5.21
C SER A 56 -0.08 -15.88 -4.91
N PHE A 57 0.25 -17.15 -5.07
CA PHE A 57 1.58 -17.66 -4.73
C PHE A 57 2.65 -17.18 -5.71
N GLY A 58 3.68 -16.53 -5.17
CA GLY A 58 4.89 -16.19 -5.91
C GLY A 58 5.86 -17.36 -6.01
N TYR A 59 6.81 -17.28 -6.92
CA TYR A 59 7.80 -18.36 -7.16
C TYR A 59 8.56 -18.82 -5.89
N ARG A 60 8.76 -17.93 -4.90
CA ARG A 60 9.44 -18.29 -3.63
C ARG A 60 8.59 -19.21 -2.77
N THR A 61 7.29 -18.91 -2.65
CA THR A 61 6.33 -19.73 -1.92
C THR A 61 6.18 -21.09 -2.57
N VAL A 62 6.00 -21.11 -3.91
CA VAL A 62 5.91 -22.35 -4.69
C VAL A 62 7.18 -23.19 -4.56
N ALA A 63 8.36 -22.57 -4.63
CA ALA A 63 9.64 -23.28 -4.45
C ALA A 63 9.74 -23.92 -3.06
N GLY A 64 9.31 -23.22 -2.00
CA GLY A 64 9.29 -23.75 -0.64
C GLY A 64 8.32 -24.91 -0.46
N LEU A 65 7.10 -24.79 -0.98
CA LEU A 65 6.07 -25.83 -0.87
C LEU A 65 6.43 -27.11 -1.64
N LEU A 66 7.01 -26.97 -2.84
CA LEU A 66 7.43 -28.09 -3.67
C LEU A 66 8.86 -28.58 -3.38
N GLN A 67 9.55 -27.98 -2.40
CA GLN A 67 10.95 -28.27 -2.06
C GLN A 67 11.89 -28.22 -3.28
N MET A 68 11.63 -27.31 -4.22
CA MET A 68 12.38 -27.12 -5.44
C MET A 68 13.36 -25.96 -5.32
N ASN A 69 14.42 -25.98 -6.12
CA ASN A 69 15.35 -24.86 -6.19
C ASN A 69 14.62 -23.59 -6.68
N LYS A 70 14.69 -22.51 -5.89
CA LYS A 70 14.02 -21.23 -6.17
C LYS A 70 14.37 -20.62 -7.54
N ASN A 71 15.63 -20.79 -7.99
CA ASN A 71 16.07 -20.24 -9.28
C ASN A 71 15.46 -21.00 -10.44
N THR A 72 15.30 -22.32 -10.31
CA THR A 72 14.62 -23.16 -11.29
C THR A 72 13.15 -22.78 -11.40
N VAL A 73 12.46 -22.65 -10.26
CA VAL A 73 11.05 -22.23 -10.23
C VAL A 73 10.90 -20.83 -10.81
N GLN A 74 11.77 -19.87 -10.41
CA GLN A 74 11.76 -18.51 -10.95
C GLN A 74 11.92 -18.50 -12.48
N ARG A 75 12.84 -19.30 -13.03
CA ARG A 75 13.05 -19.41 -14.46
C ARG A 75 11.82 -19.97 -15.18
N ILE A 76 11.15 -20.98 -14.63
CA ILE A 76 9.91 -21.54 -15.17
C ILE A 76 8.82 -20.47 -15.17
N PHE A 77 8.65 -19.74 -14.06
CA PHE A 77 7.71 -18.61 -13.97
C PHE A 77 7.96 -17.56 -15.05
N GLN A 78 9.23 -17.22 -15.32
CA GLN A 78 9.60 -16.25 -16.36
C GLN A 78 9.27 -16.76 -17.75
N LEU A 79 9.64 -18.00 -18.07
CA LEU A 79 9.45 -18.58 -19.39
C LEU A 79 7.99 -18.87 -19.73
N ARG A 80 7.17 -19.21 -18.73
CA ARG A 80 5.73 -19.46 -18.88
C ARG A 80 4.86 -18.22 -18.64
N GLY A 81 5.44 -17.06 -18.26
CA GLY A 81 4.70 -15.83 -18.00
C GLY A 81 3.81 -15.88 -16.75
N TRP A 82 4.08 -16.80 -15.81
CA TRP A 82 3.30 -16.99 -14.60
C TRP A 82 3.67 -15.99 -13.48
N GLN A 83 4.46 -14.98 -13.78
CA GLN A 83 4.85 -13.98 -12.80
C GLN A 83 3.64 -13.20 -12.31
N VAL A 84 3.47 -13.14 -10.99
CA VAL A 84 2.54 -12.18 -10.38
C VAL A 84 3.01 -10.77 -10.76
N ARG A 85 2.25 -10.08 -11.57
CA ARG A 85 2.58 -8.71 -11.99
C ARG A 85 2.63 -7.84 -10.73
N LYS A 86 3.79 -7.32 -10.40
CA LYS A 86 3.86 -6.21 -9.43
C LYS A 86 2.99 -5.09 -9.96
N ARG A 87 2.02 -4.66 -9.18
CA ARG A 87 1.32 -3.42 -9.52
C ARG A 87 2.37 -2.33 -9.63
N ALA A 88 2.40 -1.62 -10.74
CA ALA A 88 3.31 -0.52 -10.93
C ALA A 88 3.08 0.49 -9.80
N ILE A 89 4.16 0.80 -9.04
CA ILE A 89 4.13 1.82 -8.01
C ILE A 89 3.82 3.13 -8.75
N GLY A 90 2.69 3.77 -8.45
CA GLY A 90 2.27 5.03 -9.07
C GLY A 90 1.03 4.97 -9.96
N HIS A 91 0.56 3.81 -10.38
CA HIS A 91 -0.70 3.65 -11.14
C HIS A 91 -1.91 3.25 -10.28
N ARG A 92 -1.91 3.62 -8.99
CA ARG A 92 -3.18 3.62 -8.25
C ARG A 92 -3.98 4.79 -8.79
N PRO A 93 -5.22 4.56 -9.30
CA PRO A 93 -6.09 5.68 -9.59
C PRO A 93 -6.13 6.52 -8.32
N ARG A 94 -5.73 7.78 -8.41
CA ARG A 94 -5.97 8.74 -7.33
C ARG A 94 -7.48 8.88 -7.26
N ILE A 95 -8.10 8.12 -6.39
CA ILE A 95 -9.46 8.41 -5.97
C ILE A 95 -9.37 9.84 -5.46
N GLN A 96 -10.12 10.76 -6.07
CA GLN A 96 -10.25 12.09 -5.51
C GLN A 96 -10.87 11.89 -4.13
N ALA A 97 -10.00 11.83 -3.14
CA ALA A 97 -10.44 11.77 -1.77
C ALA A 97 -11.14 13.09 -1.51
N LEU A 98 -12.45 13.04 -1.25
CA LEU A 98 -13.16 14.20 -0.74
C LEU A 98 -12.38 14.70 0.47
N PRO A 99 -11.94 15.98 0.48
CA PRO A 99 -11.22 16.52 1.61
C PRO A 99 -12.04 16.29 2.88
N SER A 100 -11.38 15.98 3.97
CA SER A 100 -12.01 15.87 5.30
C SER A 100 -12.37 17.25 5.84
N VAL A 101 -13.17 17.99 5.11
CA VAL A 101 -13.57 19.33 5.53
C VAL A 101 -14.82 19.19 6.37
N ALA A 102 -14.68 19.49 7.66
CA ALA A 102 -15.82 19.76 8.53
C ALA A 102 -16.21 21.24 8.40
N GLN A 103 -17.51 21.54 8.34
CA GLN A 103 -18.00 22.89 8.17
C GLN A 103 -18.14 23.63 9.50
N GLN A 104 -18.30 22.89 10.57
CA GLN A 104 -18.48 23.44 11.93
C GLN A 104 -17.74 22.59 12.99
N PRO A 105 -17.42 23.19 14.16
CA PRO A 105 -16.82 22.46 15.27
C PRO A 105 -17.67 21.27 15.71
N ASN A 106 -17.01 20.19 16.11
CA ASN A 106 -17.63 18.93 16.54
C ASN A 106 -18.53 18.24 15.49
N GLU A 107 -18.41 18.56 14.22
CA GLU A 107 -19.02 17.80 13.12
C GLU A 107 -18.26 16.50 12.86
N ARG A 108 -16.93 16.59 12.88
CA ARG A 108 -16.05 15.46 12.64
C ARG A 108 -14.75 15.60 13.42
N TRP A 109 -14.42 14.57 14.18
CA TRP A 109 -13.11 14.41 14.77
C TRP A 109 -12.29 13.38 14.02
N SER A 110 -10.97 13.52 14.04
CA SER A 110 -10.02 12.54 13.51
C SER A 110 -9.20 11.97 14.64
N THR A 111 -8.97 10.66 14.60
CA THR A 111 -8.07 9.99 15.54
C THR A 111 -7.02 9.20 14.78
N ASP A 112 -5.80 9.21 15.30
CA ASP A 112 -4.67 8.47 14.73
C ASP A 112 -3.79 7.92 15.86
N LEU A 113 -2.98 6.92 15.52
CA LEU A 113 -2.04 6.29 16.43
C LEU A 113 -0.68 6.20 15.76
N CYS A 114 0.26 6.98 16.24
CA CYS A 114 1.62 7.02 15.75
C CYS A 114 2.62 6.44 16.75
N ARG A 115 3.80 6.07 16.27
CA ARG A 115 4.91 5.65 17.13
C ARG A 115 5.91 6.78 17.29
N VAL A 116 6.28 7.05 18.52
CA VAL A 116 7.28 8.05 18.90
C VAL A 116 8.42 7.42 19.66
N TRP A 117 9.63 7.89 19.43
CA TRP A 117 10.79 7.43 20.17
C TRP A 117 10.93 8.19 21.48
N GLY A 118 10.81 7.48 22.61
CA GLY A 118 10.87 8.05 23.97
C GLY A 118 12.25 7.96 24.63
N GLY A 119 13.34 7.86 23.87
CA GLY A 119 14.69 7.76 24.42
C GLY A 119 14.89 6.46 25.21
N ARG A 120 15.10 6.58 26.53
CA ARG A 120 15.31 5.42 27.43
C ARG A 120 14.12 4.45 27.49
N ASP A 121 12.90 4.93 27.25
CA ASP A 121 11.68 4.12 27.23
C ASP A 121 11.45 3.40 25.91
N GLY A 122 12.28 3.63 24.91
CA GLY A 122 12.17 3.02 23.60
C GLY A 122 10.98 3.54 22.78
N TRP A 123 10.40 2.68 21.95
CA TRP A 123 9.25 3.03 21.12
C TRP A 123 7.95 3.08 21.92
N LEU A 124 7.33 4.23 21.94
CA LEU A 124 6.02 4.49 22.55
C LEU A 124 4.95 4.66 21.47
N SER A 125 3.70 4.48 21.83
CA SER A 125 2.53 4.70 20.98
C SER A 125 1.79 5.94 21.49
N LEU A 126 1.63 6.92 20.62
CA LEU A 126 0.89 8.15 20.87
C LEU A 126 -0.41 8.11 20.11
N ALA A 127 -1.53 8.17 20.82
CA ALA A 127 -2.86 8.36 20.24
C ALA A 127 -3.23 9.83 20.32
N LEU A 128 -3.84 10.34 19.25
CA LEU A 128 -4.26 11.75 19.11
C LEU A 128 -5.72 11.82 18.70
N VAL A 129 -6.43 12.84 19.16
CA VAL A 129 -7.79 13.18 18.72
C VAL A 129 -7.85 14.67 18.41
N ILE A 130 -8.24 15.01 17.19
CA ILE A 130 -8.25 16.38 16.66
C ILE A 130 -9.63 16.70 16.10
N ASP A 131 -10.13 17.90 16.33
CA ASP A 131 -11.31 18.43 15.64
C ASP A 131 -10.92 18.82 14.20
N CYS A 132 -11.64 18.29 13.21
CA CYS A 132 -11.33 18.53 11.80
C CYS A 132 -11.63 19.94 11.32
N HIS A 133 -12.48 20.69 12.03
CA HIS A 133 -12.81 22.09 11.71
C HIS A 133 -11.82 23.05 12.34
N THR A 134 -11.71 23.03 13.67
CA THR A 134 -10.86 23.96 14.42
C THR A 134 -9.38 23.60 14.36
N ARG A 135 -9.06 22.35 14.04
CA ARG A 135 -7.72 21.73 14.10
C ARG A 135 -7.13 21.70 15.51
N GLU A 136 -7.97 21.83 16.51
CA GLU A 136 -7.60 21.78 17.90
C GLU A 136 -7.29 20.33 18.31
N LEU A 137 -6.17 20.12 18.99
CA LEU A 137 -5.86 18.86 19.64
C LEU A 137 -6.68 18.72 20.90
N LEU A 138 -7.71 17.89 20.87
CA LEU A 138 -8.67 17.71 21.95
C LEU A 138 -8.20 16.73 23.01
N GLY A 139 -7.50 15.68 22.59
CA GLY A 139 -7.01 14.66 23.49
C GLY A 139 -5.81 13.92 22.93
N TRP A 140 -4.98 13.43 23.82
CA TRP A 140 -3.83 12.62 23.48
C TRP A 140 -3.51 11.63 24.61
N HIS A 141 -2.92 10.50 24.26
CA HIS A 141 -2.46 9.55 25.26
C HIS A 141 -1.18 8.85 24.78
N LEU A 142 -0.16 8.83 25.64
CA LEU A 142 1.11 8.19 25.37
C LEU A 142 1.22 6.90 26.18
N SER A 143 1.53 5.78 25.52
CA SER A 143 1.63 4.47 26.15
C SER A 143 2.76 3.64 25.55
N ARG A 144 3.30 2.68 26.31
CA ARG A 144 4.25 1.68 25.79
C ARG A 144 3.56 0.68 24.84
N SER A 145 2.24 0.57 24.87
CA SER A 145 1.47 -0.35 24.03
C SER A 145 0.55 0.39 23.07
N GLY A 146 0.56 -0.01 21.77
CA GLY A 146 -0.37 0.48 20.75
C GLY A 146 -1.66 -0.31 20.70
N LYS A 147 -2.33 -0.50 21.85
CA LYS A 147 -3.59 -1.25 21.97
C LYS A 147 -4.81 -0.32 21.84
N ALA A 148 -6.00 -0.91 21.71
CA ALA A 148 -7.27 -0.17 21.70
C ALA A 148 -7.46 0.72 22.93
N SER A 149 -6.97 0.29 24.10
CA SER A 149 -7.02 1.07 25.34
C SER A 149 -6.26 2.41 25.24
N THR A 150 -5.18 2.47 24.47
CA THR A 150 -4.44 3.72 24.25
C THR A 150 -5.26 4.73 23.44
N ALA A 151 -5.93 4.28 22.39
CA ALA A 151 -6.84 5.11 21.58
C ALA A 151 -8.10 5.49 22.36
N GLN A 152 -8.62 4.60 23.22
CA GLN A 152 -9.75 4.87 24.10
C GLN A 152 -9.42 5.99 25.08
N ALA A 153 -8.28 5.92 25.77
CA ALA A 153 -7.87 6.95 26.73
C ALA A 153 -7.73 8.34 26.08
N ALA A 154 -7.18 8.42 24.87
CA ALA A 154 -7.11 9.68 24.12
C ALA A 154 -8.51 10.22 23.76
N LEU A 155 -9.43 9.35 23.33
CA LEU A 155 -10.81 9.74 23.01
C LEU A 155 -11.57 10.21 24.25
N GLU A 156 -11.45 9.51 25.37
CA GLU A 156 -12.08 9.88 26.62
C GLU A 156 -11.57 11.23 27.13
N GLN A 157 -10.28 11.47 27.04
CA GLN A 157 -9.69 12.77 27.36
C GLN A 157 -10.25 13.88 26.45
N ALA A 158 -10.40 13.63 25.14
CA ALA A 158 -10.98 14.58 24.21
C ALA A 158 -12.45 14.90 24.54
N LEU A 159 -13.24 13.89 24.91
CA LEU A 159 -14.64 14.08 25.31
C LEU A 159 -14.75 14.92 26.58
N ILE A 160 -13.93 14.63 27.58
CA ILE A 160 -13.89 15.42 28.83
C ILE A 160 -13.45 16.87 28.55
N ALA A 161 -12.42 17.06 27.74
CA ALA A 161 -11.93 18.40 27.40
C ALA A 161 -12.99 19.26 26.68
N ARG A 162 -13.77 18.61 25.77
CA ARG A 162 -14.79 19.35 25.00
C ARG A 162 -16.13 19.48 25.68
N PHE A 163 -16.59 18.46 26.41
CA PHE A 163 -17.94 18.40 26.98
C PHE A 163 -17.97 18.47 28.53
N GLY A 164 -16.80 18.49 29.19
CA GLY A 164 -16.67 18.58 30.65
C GLY A 164 -16.95 17.27 31.38
N THR A 165 -17.63 16.32 30.79
CA THR A 165 -17.99 15.05 31.41
C THR A 165 -17.78 13.87 30.42
N LEU A 166 -17.51 12.70 31.01
CA LEU A 166 -17.47 11.45 30.22
C LEU A 166 -18.88 10.86 30.18
N GLY A 167 -19.47 10.86 28.99
CA GLY A 167 -20.81 10.34 28.77
C GLY A 167 -21.21 10.40 27.31
N ARG A 168 -22.48 10.12 27.07
CA ARG A 168 -23.03 10.22 25.71
C ARG A 168 -23.03 11.67 25.26
N VAL A 169 -22.49 11.95 24.07
CA VAL A 169 -22.48 13.31 23.51
C VAL A 169 -23.89 13.82 23.23
N PRO A 170 -24.14 15.14 23.35
CA PRO A 170 -25.46 15.73 23.12
C PRO A 170 -25.97 15.46 21.70
N GLU A 171 -25.09 15.65 20.71
CA GLU A 171 -25.39 15.41 19.30
C GLU A 171 -24.38 14.43 18.71
N PRO A 172 -24.83 13.36 18.00
CA PRO A 172 -23.94 12.40 17.38
C PRO A 172 -23.12 13.02 16.25
N PHE A 173 -21.80 12.87 16.30
CA PHE A 173 -20.89 13.34 15.25
C PHE A 173 -19.95 12.21 14.77
N LEU A 174 -19.18 12.50 13.71
CA LEU A 174 -18.31 11.54 13.06
C LEU A 174 -16.95 11.47 13.76
N LEU A 175 -16.51 10.24 14.08
CA LEU A 175 -15.15 9.95 14.50
C LEU A 175 -14.42 9.18 13.40
N ARG A 176 -13.52 9.85 12.71
CA ARG A 176 -12.72 9.29 11.61
C ARG A 176 -11.45 8.64 12.13
N SER A 177 -11.13 7.48 11.57
CA SER A 177 -9.88 6.77 11.82
C SER A 177 -9.39 6.05 10.57
N ASP A 178 -8.18 5.53 10.60
CA ASP A 178 -7.73 4.55 9.64
C ASP A 178 -8.43 3.18 9.85
N ASN A 179 -8.14 2.22 8.94
CA ASN A 179 -8.67 0.85 9.04
C ASN A 179 -7.77 -0.06 9.92
N GLY A 180 -6.99 0.52 10.83
CA GLY A 180 -6.11 -0.21 11.72
C GLY A 180 -6.86 -1.15 12.67
N LEU A 181 -6.23 -2.25 13.08
CA LEU A 181 -6.82 -3.25 14.00
C LEU A 181 -7.25 -2.65 15.34
N VAL A 182 -6.62 -1.57 15.77
CA VAL A 182 -6.98 -0.85 17.00
C VAL A 182 -8.38 -0.27 16.88
N PHE A 183 -8.65 0.46 15.80
CA PHE A 183 -9.92 1.19 15.59
C PHE A 183 -11.05 0.28 15.11
N THR A 184 -10.74 -0.84 14.45
CA THR A 184 -11.74 -1.85 14.03
C THR A 184 -12.04 -2.89 15.11
N SER A 185 -11.34 -2.85 16.25
CA SER A 185 -11.54 -3.80 17.36
C SER A 185 -12.95 -3.65 17.97
N ARG A 186 -13.53 -4.80 18.38
CA ARG A 186 -14.87 -4.83 19.01
C ARG A 186 -14.96 -3.92 20.24
N ASN A 187 -13.90 -3.86 21.04
CA ASN A 187 -13.87 -3.05 22.27
C ASN A 187 -13.92 -1.57 21.93
N TYR A 188 -13.09 -1.12 20.99
CA TYR A 188 -13.08 0.28 20.57
C TYR A 188 -14.40 0.69 19.92
N THR A 189 -14.90 -0.10 18.99
CA THR A 189 -16.18 0.18 18.30
C THR A 189 -17.36 0.24 19.27
N ARG A 190 -17.39 -0.65 20.27
CA ARG A 190 -18.44 -0.63 21.32
C ARG A 190 -18.36 0.65 22.15
N LEU A 191 -17.16 1.05 22.55
CA LEU A 191 -16.95 2.26 23.33
C LEU A 191 -17.35 3.52 22.54
N VAL A 192 -16.94 3.66 21.30
CA VAL A 192 -17.29 4.80 20.44
C VAL A 192 -18.82 4.91 20.31
N ARG A 193 -19.51 3.81 20.12
CA ARG A 193 -20.98 3.76 20.05
C ARG A 193 -21.65 4.09 21.37
N SER A 194 -21.08 3.70 22.51
CA SER A 194 -21.63 4.04 23.83
C SER A 194 -21.62 5.53 24.11
N TYR A 195 -20.63 6.23 23.59
CA TYR A 195 -20.58 7.70 23.66
C TYR A 195 -21.48 8.39 22.60
N GLY A 196 -22.17 7.66 21.75
CA GLY A 196 -23.07 8.21 20.74
C GLY A 196 -22.35 8.66 19.47
N LEU A 197 -21.06 8.36 19.32
CA LEU A 197 -20.28 8.72 18.13
C LEU A 197 -20.52 7.73 16.97
N LYS A 198 -20.43 8.23 15.74
CA LYS A 198 -20.49 7.44 14.51
C LYS A 198 -19.09 7.24 13.96
N GLN A 199 -18.62 5.99 13.90
CA GLN A 199 -17.32 5.67 13.33
C GLN A 199 -17.32 5.84 11.81
N GLU A 200 -16.31 6.55 11.31
CA GLU A 200 -16.04 6.71 9.88
C GLU A 200 -14.62 6.21 9.59
N PHE A 201 -14.49 5.30 8.64
CA PHE A 201 -13.19 4.79 8.22
C PHE A 201 -12.76 5.43 6.91
N ILE A 202 -11.46 5.73 6.80
CA ILE A 202 -10.89 6.17 5.53
C ILE A 202 -10.99 5.06 4.48
N THR A 203 -11.10 5.43 3.20
CA THR A 203 -11.05 4.47 2.10
C THR A 203 -9.74 3.69 2.17
N PRO A 204 -9.75 2.35 2.04
CA PRO A 204 -8.53 1.56 2.04
C PRO A 204 -7.48 2.10 1.07
N HIS A 205 -6.25 2.23 1.54
CA HIS A 205 -5.13 2.80 0.78
C HIS A 205 -5.22 4.30 0.45
N CYS A 206 -6.07 5.08 1.11
CA CYS A 206 -6.18 6.53 0.97
C CYS A 206 -5.80 7.27 2.27
N PRO A 207 -4.54 7.24 2.71
CA PRO A 207 -4.11 7.90 3.96
C PRO A 207 -4.29 9.42 3.91
N GLN A 208 -4.45 9.99 2.72
CA GLN A 208 -4.71 11.42 2.52
C GLN A 208 -6.05 11.88 3.12
N GLN A 209 -7.01 10.97 3.32
CA GLN A 209 -8.29 11.29 3.98
C GLN A 209 -8.13 11.51 5.49
N ASN A 210 -7.08 10.96 6.10
CA ASN A 210 -6.72 11.21 7.50
C ASN A 210 -5.64 12.29 7.61
N GLY A 211 -5.27 12.92 6.50
CA GLY A 211 -4.07 13.74 6.35
C GLY A 211 -4.23 15.19 6.81
N ILE A 212 -5.15 15.52 7.73
CA ILE A 212 -5.19 16.84 8.38
C ILE A 212 -3.89 17.07 9.17
N ASP A 213 -3.24 16.00 9.60
CA ASP A 213 -2.00 16.03 10.39
C ASP A 213 -0.71 16.21 9.57
N ARG A 214 -0.77 16.11 8.22
CA ARG A 214 0.45 15.99 7.38
C ARG A 214 0.82 17.22 6.56
N LYS A 215 0.09 18.32 6.69
CA LYS A 215 0.41 19.57 5.96
C LYS A 215 0.36 20.76 6.91
N SER A 216 1.42 20.94 7.61
CA SER A 216 1.93 22.25 8.07
C SER A 216 3.37 22.35 7.66
#